data_b35d14d07c2b4ade6183b161dc24ad14
#
_entry.id   b35d14d07c2b4ade6183b161dc24ad14
#
_cell.length_a   1.000
_cell.length_b   1.000
_cell.length_c   1.000
_cell.angle_alpha   90.00
_cell.angle_beta   90.00
_cell.angle_gamma   90.00
#
_symmetry.space_group_name_H-M   'P 1'
#
loop_
_entity.id
_entity.type
_entity.pdbx_description
1 polymer ?
#
loop_
_entity_poly.entity_id
_entity_poly.type
_entity_poly.pdbx_seq_one_letter_code
_entity_poly.pdbx_strand_id
1 'polypeptide(L)'
;LVGSEMCIRDRVFLFPLPDADQKASGKKEGLIDSLKHTHFSFESIAMILIGFTCTGTFQLWLNCAQNFAKENVGWANPSIMQTYYSAGTMLALVVTAFLTRKIKDVRFIVVYPAICLVTMIAVLMGQSKPLMIAGAFIIGWAGAGGLLQIATSVCNMLFPKIKGTVTALVMIASSLCNYTILTAASKMQPSGVMTMNIVLTAVGVALGLFVNIRYKKMVELAQQDN
;
A
#
# COMPACT_ATOMS: atom_id res chain seq x y z
N LEU A 1 7.70 14.83 -1.28
CA LEU A 1 8.86 15.47 -1.95
C LEU A 1 10.09 15.55 -1.03
N VAL A 2 9.93 15.75 0.29
CA VAL A 2 11.06 15.87 1.24
C VAL A 2 11.79 14.53 1.47
N GLY A 3 11.11 13.41 1.37
CA GLY A 3 11.71 12.08 1.60
C GLY A 3 12.60 11.56 0.48
N SER A 4 12.36 11.97 -0.76
CA SER A 4 13.16 11.51 -1.90
C SER A 4 14.51 12.24 -2.03
N GLU A 5 14.56 13.50 -1.66
CA GLU A 5 15.80 14.28 -1.70
C GLU A 5 16.81 13.85 -0.62
N MET A 6 16.32 13.41 0.54
CA MET A 6 17.16 12.94 1.63
C MET A 6 17.89 11.63 1.28
N CYS A 7 17.20 10.68 0.62
CA CYS A 7 17.83 9.44 0.15
C CYS A 7 18.86 9.64 -0.96
N ILE A 8 18.70 10.65 -1.82
CA ILE A 8 19.66 10.95 -2.89
C ILE A 8 20.91 11.58 -2.32
N ARG A 9 20.77 12.47 -1.32
CA ARG A 9 21.89 13.19 -0.71
C ARG A 9 22.81 12.28 0.11
N ASP A 10 22.27 11.31 0.83
CA ASP A 10 23.04 10.36 1.63
C ASP A 10 23.82 9.35 0.76
N ARG A 11 23.29 8.97 -0.41
CA ARG A 11 24.01 8.10 -1.35
C ARG A 11 25.17 8.78 -2.05
N VAL A 12 25.10 10.08 -2.30
CA VAL A 12 26.17 10.82 -2.96
C VAL A 12 27.40 10.98 -2.06
N PHE A 13 27.22 10.99 -0.74
CA PHE A 13 28.33 11.22 0.20
C PHE A 13 28.97 9.96 0.79
N LEU A 14 28.30 8.80 0.79
CA LEU A 14 28.76 7.61 1.51
C LEU A 14 29.29 6.46 0.65
N PHE A 15 29.01 6.44 -0.65
CA PHE A 15 29.55 5.42 -1.54
C PHE A 15 29.98 6.03 -2.87
N PRO A 16 31.24 5.79 -3.34
CA PRO A 16 31.58 6.01 -4.74
C PRO A 16 30.60 5.13 -5.55
N LEU A 17 29.74 5.78 -6.35
CA LEU A 17 28.89 5.07 -7.30
C LEU A 17 29.83 4.23 -8.17
N PRO A 18 29.67 2.91 -8.27
CA PRO A 18 30.32 2.17 -9.32
C PRO A 18 29.90 2.84 -10.63
N ASP A 19 30.86 3.13 -11.49
CA ASP A 19 30.61 3.69 -12.81
C ASP A 19 29.50 2.85 -13.43
N ALA A 20 28.31 3.43 -13.49
CA ALA A 20 27.21 2.81 -14.17
C ALA A 20 27.62 2.76 -15.64
N ASP A 21 28.12 1.60 -16.04
CA ASP A 21 28.47 1.34 -17.42
C ASP A 21 27.35 1.89 -18.29
N GLN A 22 27.63 2.89 -19.08
CA GLN A 22 26.74 3.57 -20.00
C GLN A 22 26.21 2.66 -21.12
N LYS A 23 26.24 1.35 -20.93
CA LYS A 23 25.67 0.36 -21.84
C LYS A 23 24.17 0.12 -21.67
N ALA A 24 23.51 0.79 -20.76
CA ALA A 24 22.04 0.88 -20.74
C ALA A 24 21.51 2.01 -21.66
N SER A 25 22.21 2.31 -22.75
CA SER A 25 21.67 3.02 -23.92
C SER A 25 20.81 2.08 -24.78
N GLY A 26 20.01 1.24 -24.15
CA GLY A 26 18.84 0.65 -24.78
C GLY A 26 17.83 1.77 -24.94
N LYS A 27 17.37 1.97 -26.21
CA LYS A 27 16.24 2.83 -26.59
C LYS A 27 15.31 3.06 -25.41
N LYS A 28 15.11 4.30 -24.98
CA LYS A 28 14.02 4.69 -24.10
C LYS A 28 12.73 4.39 -24.85
N GLU A 29 12.28 3.15 -24.81
CA GLU A 29 10.94 2.81 -25.23
C GLU A 29 10.01 3.67 -24.40
N GLY A 30 9.22 4.49 -25.08
CA GLY A 30 8.28 5.36 -24.40
C GLY A 30 7.35 4.50 -23.51
N LEU A 31 6.90 5.04 -22.40
CA LEU A 31 6.00 4.36 -21.46
C LEU A 31 4.80 3.73 -22.20
N ILE A 32 4.35 4.37 -23.26
CA ILE A 32 3.25 3.92 -24.14
C ILE A 32 3.66 2.69 -25.00
N ASP A 33 4.89 2.65 -25.50
CA ASP A 33 5.38 1.50 -26.29
C ASP A 33 5.62 0.28 -25.41
N SER A 34 6.18 0.48 -24.21
CA SER A 34 6.32 -0.58 -23.20
C SER A 34 4.96 -1.16 -22.78
N LEU A 35 3.94 -0.31 -22.66
CA LEU A 35 2.57 -0.73 -22.34
C LEU A 35 1.92 -1.50 -23.50
N LYS A 36 2.20 -1.13 -24.76
CA LYS A 36 1.61 -1.73 -25.94
C LYS A 36 2.13 -3.14 -26.23
N HIS A 37 3.38 -3.42 -25.85
CA HIS A 37 4.01 -4.74 -26.02
C HIS A 37 3.83 -5.67 -24.81
N THR A 38 3.27 -5.17 -23.71
CA THR A 38 3.01 -5.99 -22.52
C THR A 38 1.58 -6.52 -22.58
N HIS A 39 1.41 -7.83 -22.65
CA HIS A 39 0.10 -8.45 -22.45
C HIS A 39 -0.38 -8.17 -21.04
N PHE A 40 -1.24 -7.15 -20.89
CA PHE A 40 -1.94 -6.88 -19.63
C PHE A 40 -2.88 -8.04 -19.33
N SER A 41 -2.37 -9.00 -18.59
CA SER A 41 -3.19 -10.07 -18.02
C SER A 41 -4.13 -9.50 -16.96
N PHE A 42 -5.24 -10.17 -16.73
CA PHE A 42 -6.19 -9.82 -15.66
C PHE A 42 -5.51 -9.75 -14.29
N GLU A 43 -4.48 -10.56 -14.08
CA GLU A 43 -3.65 -10.57 -12.89
C GLU A 43 -2.85 -9.26 -12.71
N SER A 44 -2.37 -8.67 -13.81
CA SER A 44 -1.65 -7.38 -13.77
C SER A 44 -2.57 -6.25 -13.31
N ILE A 45 -3.81 -6.24 -13.79
CA ILE A 45 -4.83 -5.28 -13.38
C ILE A 45 -5.16 -5.46 -11.90
N ALA A 46 -5.29 -6.71 -11.43
CA ALA A 46 -5.54 -6.99 -10.02
C ALA A 46 -4.42 -6.45 -9.12
N MET A 47 -3.15 -6.55 -9.53
CA MET A 47 -2.02 -6.01 -8.79
C MET A 47 -2.03 -4.47 -8.71
N ILE A 48 -2.39 -3.78 -9.79
CA ILE A 48 -2.53 -2.32 -9.81
C ILE A 48 -3.68 -1.89 -8.88
N LEU A 49 -4.81 -2.61 -8.92
CA LEU A 49 -5.95 -2.37 -8.03
C LEU A 49 -5.63 -2.62 -6.55
N ILE A 50 -4.74 -3.56 -6.25
CA ILE A 50 -4.22 -3.75 -4.89
C ILE A 50 -3.49 -2.48 -4.42
N GLY A 51 -2.65 -1.86 -5.25
CA GLY A 51 -2.03 -0.58 -4.93
C GLY A 51 -3.06 0.52 -4.62
N PHE A 52 -4.16 0.58 -5.38
CA PHE A 52 -5.27 1.49 -5.13
C PHE A 52 -5.95 1.21 -3.78
N THR A 53 -6.36 -0.02 -3.51
CA THR A 53 -7.08 -0.37 -2.28
C THR A 53 -6.21 -0.25 -1.04
N CYS A 54 -4.93 -0.63 -1.12
CA CYS A 54 -3.97 -0.45 -0.03
C CYS A 54 -3.82 1.01 0.37
N THR A 55 -3.63 1.89 -0.63
CA THR A 55 -3.50 3.34 -0.38
C THR A 55 -4.78 3.89 0.23
N GLY A 56 -5.95 3.53 -0.31
CA GLY A 56 -7.23 3.97 0.23
C GLY A 56 -7.43 3.59 1.68
N THR A 57 -7.08 2.36 2.05
CA THR A 57 -7.22 1.85 3.41
C THR A 57 -6.52 2.72 4.46
N PHE A 58 -5.23 3.00 4.28
CA PHE A 58 -4.50 3.77 5.29
C PHE A 58 -4.73 5.28 5.16
N GLN A 59 -4.97 5.80 3.96
CA GLN A 59 -5.24 7.23 3.76
C GLN A 59 -6.60 7.65 4.31
N LEU A 60 -7.65 6.85 4.13
CA LEU A 60 -8.93 7.13 4.75
C LEU A 60 -8.84 7.10 6.27
N TRP A 61 -8.11 6.13 6.82
CA TRP A 61 -7.88 6.10 8.26
C TRP A 61 -7.14 7.35 8.72
N LEU A 62 -6.02 7.68 8.10
CA LEU A 62 -5.16 8.79 8.48
C LEU A 62 -5.92 10.12 8.51
N ASN A 63 -6.77 10.37 7.49
CA ASN A 63 -7.46 11.64 7.32
C ASN A 63 -8.81 11.71 8.06
N CYS A 64 -9.49 10.60 8.25
CA CYS A 64 -10.88 10.60 8.70
C CYS A 64 -11.11 9.99 10.09
N ALA A 65 -10.20 9.15 10.61
CA ALA A 65 -10.39 8.49 11.91
C ALA A 65 -10.50 9.46 13.09
N GLN A 66 -9.81 10.58 13.03
CA GLN A 66 -9.91 11.60 14.07
C GLN A 66 -11.30 12.25 14.13
N ASN A 67 -11.93 12.49 12.96
CA ASN A 67 -13.29 13.03 12.89
C ASN A 67 -14.30 11.99 13.42
N PHE A 68 -14.11 10.73 13.06
CA PHE A 68 -14.91 9.63 13.63
C PHE A 68 -14.77 9.57 15.16
N ALA A 69 -13.56 9.71 15.69
CA ALA A 69 -13.33 9.70 17.14
C ALA A 69 -14.00 10.90 17.86
N LYS A 70 -14.04 12.07 17.22
CA LYS A 70 -14.73 13.25 17.78
C LYS A 70 -16.25 13.08 17.79
N GLU A 71 -16.83 12.67 16.68
CA GLU A 71 -18.27 12.64 16.49
C GLU A 71 -18.94 11.40 17.12
N ASN A 72 -18.35 10.22 16.93
CA ASN A 72 -18.96 8.95 17.35
C ASN A 72 -18.50 8.49 18.74
N VAL A 73 -17.26 8.81 19.14
CA VAL A 73 -16.72 8.41 20.45
C VAL A 73 -16.75 9.55 21.48
N GLY A 74 -17.06 10.78 21.05
CA GLY A 74 -17.06 11.95 21.92
C GLY A 74 -15.68 12.31 22.47
N TRP A 75 -14.64 12.07 21.70
CA TRP A 75 -13.27 12.33 22.12
C TRP A 75 -12.81 13.72 21.67
N ALA A 76 -12.77 14.69 22.60
CA ALA A 76 -12.50 16.09 22.29
C ALA A 76 -11.15 16.34 21.60
N ASN A 77 -10.10 15.59 21.95
CA ASN A 77 -8.78 15.76 21.36
C ASN A 77 -8.14 14.42 20.97
N PRO A 78 -8.49 13.86 19.78
CA PRO A 78 -7.98 12.55 19.33
C PRO A 78 -6.60 12.61 18.65
N SER A 79 -5.87 13.73 18.73
CA SER A 79 -4.57 13.91 18.04
C SER A 79 -3.51 12.87 18.44
N ILE A 80 -3.61 12.32 19.65
CA ILE A 80 -2.74 11.24 20.13
C ILE A 80 -2.81 9.98 19.26
N MET A 81 -3.93 9.75 18.55
CA MET A 81 -4.07 8.64 17.61
C MET A 81 -3.01 8.68 16.51
N GLN A 82 -2.64 9.91 16.07
CA GLN A 82 -1.61 10.09 15.07
C GLN A 82 -0.23 9.61 15.54
N THR A 83 0.08 9.82 16.81
CA THR A 83 1.33 9.36 17.43
C THR A 83 1.39 7.83 17.45
N TYR A 84 0.31 7.16 17.87
CA TYR A 84 0.24 5.69 17.86
C TYR A 84 0.27 5.11 16.45
N TYR A 85 -0.39 5.76 15.50
CA TYR A 85 -0.31 5.36 14.08
C TYR A 85 1.13 5.45 13.55
N SER A 86 1.84 6.55 13.82
CA SER A 86 3.24 6.72 13.40
C SER A 86 4.17 5.73 14.09
N ALA A 87 3.96 5.44 15.38
CA ALA A 87 4.71 4.42 16.10
C ALA A 87 4.49 3.02 15.48
N GLY A 88 3.23 2.69 15.15
CA GLY A 88 2.89 1.45 14.42
C GLY A 88 3.62 1.35 13.08
N THR A 89 3.62 2.43 12.31
CA THR A 89 4.29 2.48 10.99
C THR A 89 5.81 2.30 11.13
N MET A 90 6.45 2.95 12.11
CA MET A 90 7.88 2.78 12.37
C MET A 90 8.23 1.33 12.77
N LEU A 91 7.45 0.76 13.68
CA LEU A 91 7.64 -0.64 14.08
C LEU A 91 7.46 -1.59 12.89
N ALA A 92 6.48 -1.32 12.03
CA ALA A 92 6.21 -2.12 10.84
C ALA A 92 7.41 -2.18 9.89
N LEU A 93 8.09 -1.06 9.65
CA LEU A 93 9.27 -1.03 8.77
C LEU A 93 10.35 -2.01 9.25
N VAL A 94 10.61 -2.03 10.56
CA VAL A 94 11.60 -2.94 11.14
C VAL A 94 11.11 -4.40 11.09
N VAL A 95 9.90 -4.66 11.56
CA VAL A 95 9.33 -6.02 11.61
C VAL A 95 9.16 -6.61 10.22
N THR A 96 8.63 -5.83 9.26
CA THR A 96 8.42 -6.29 7.89
C THR A 96 9.75 -6.62 7.22
N ALA A 97 10.81 -5.83 7.42
CA ALA A 97 12.14 -6.10 6.89
C ALA A 97 12.73 -7.45 7.38
N PHE A 98 12.41 -7.86 8.60
CA PHE A 98 12.80 -9.20 9.12
C PHE A 98 11.88 -10.31 8.62
N LEU A 99 10.57 -10.06 8.56
CA LEU A 99 9.57 -11.06 8.16
C LEU A 99 9.67 -11.44 6.67
N THR A 100 9.93 -10.49 5.78
CA THR A 100 10.09 -10.73 4.34
C THR A 100 11.25 -11.67 4.02
N ARG A 101 12.23 -11.80 4.92
CA ARG A 101 13.31 -12.80 4.78
C ARG A 101 12.85 -14.25 5.03
N LYS A 102 11.75 -14.45 5.78
CA LYS A 102 11.27 -15.78 6.20
C LYS A 102 9.98 -16.20 5.52
N ILE A 103 9.15 -15.25 5.12
CA ILE A 103 7.80 -15.49 4.60
C ILE A 103 7.72 -14.90 3.19
N LYS A 104 7.07 -15.59 2.26
CA LYS A 104 6.86 -15.10 0.88
C LYS A 104 6.01 -13.83 0.91
N ASP A 105 6.47 -12.79 0.24
CA ASP A 105 5.86 -11.46 0.18
C ASP A 105 4.37 -11.48 -0.19
N VAL A 106 3.98 -12.38 -1.08
CA VAL A 106 2.59 -12.56 -1.52
C VAL A 106 1.60 -12.84 -0.37
N ARG A 107 2.04 -13.52 0.70
CA ARG A 107 1.16 -13.80 1.84
C ARG A 107 0.81 -12.54 2.62
N PHE A 108 1.71 -11.58 2.67
CA PHE A 108 1.46 -10.31 3.38
C PHE A 108 0.39 -9.47 2.69
N ILE A 109 0.25 -9.57 1.35
CA ILE A 109 -0.79 -8.88 0.58
C ILE A 109 -2.21 -9.32 1.02
N VAL A 110 -2.35 -10.50 1.59
CA VAL A 110 -3.63 -10.98 2.15
C VAL A 110 -3.74 -10.69 3.64
N VAL A 111 -2.69 -11.00 4.40
CA VAL A 111 -2.71 -10.95 5.87
C VAL A 111 -2.86 -9.52 6.38
N TYR A 112 -2.13 -8.57 5.82
CA TYR A 112 -2.15 -7.18 6.28
C TYR A 112 -3.50 -6.49 6.07
N PRO A 113 -4.13 -6.54 4.88
CA PRO A 113 -5.47 -5.99 4.72
C PRO A 113 -6.52 -6.72 5.56
N ALA A 114 -6.38 -8.03 5.78
CA ALA A 114 -7.30 -8.78 6.65
C ALA A 114 -7.21 -8.30 8.10
N ILE A 115 -6.01 -8.05 8.63
CA ILE A 115 -5.82 -7.46 9.96
C ILE A 115 -6.46 -6.06 10.03
N CYS A 116 -6.23 -5.21 9.01
CA CYS A 116 -6.85 -3.89 8.93
C CYS A 116 -8.38 -3.99 8.92
N LEU A 117 -8.94 -4.91 8.13
CA LEU A 117 -10.38 -5.12 8.03
C LEU A 117 -11.01 -5.49 9.38
N VAL A 118 -10.46 -6.48 10.06
CA VAL A 118 -10.94 -6.91 11.39
C VAL A 118 -10.84 -5.76 12.40
N THR A 119 -9.74 -5.02 12.37
CA THR A 119 -9.52 -3.88 13.27
C THR A 119 -10.54 -2.77 13.03
N MET A 120 -10.83 -2.43 11.76
CA MET A 120 -11.81 -1.40 11.42
C MET A 120 -13.23 -1.81 11.83
N ILE A 121 -13.61 -3.07 11.64
CA ILE A 121 -14.90 -3.59 12.08
C ILE A 121 -15.00 -3.50 13.62
N ALA A 122 -13.96 -3.91 14.33
CA ALA A 122 -13.94 -3.81 15.79
C ALA A 122 -14.08 -2.37 16.28
N VAL A 123 -13.39 -1.42 15.65
CA VAL A 123 -13.46 0.02 15.96
C VAL A 123 -14.85 0.58 15.68
N LEU A 124 -15.46 0.21 14.56
CA LEU A 124 -16.82 0.68 14.20
C LEU A 124 -17.87 0.18 15.19
N MET A 125 -17.74 -1.06 15.67
CA MET A 125 -18.70 -1.67 16.62
C MET A 125 -18.45 -1.24 18.06
N GLY A 126 -17.19 -1.12 18.47
CA GLY A 126 -16.84 -0.92 19.88
C GLY A 126 -16.79 0.55 20.33
N GLN A 127 -16.63 1.51 19.42
CA GLN A 127 -16.67 2.96 19.61
C GLN A 127 -16.07 3.47 20.93
N SER A 128 -14.92 2.95 21.32
CA SER A 128 -14.25 3.29 22.59
C SER A 128 -12.86 3.90 22.36
N LYS A 129 -12.44 4.81 23.24
CA LYS A 129 -11.11 5.48 23.14
C LYS A 129 -9.94 4.48 23.09
N PRO A 130 -9.85 3.46 23.96
CA PRO A 130 -8.74 2.52 23.91
C PRO A 130 -8.72 1.71 22.60
N LEU A 131 -9.89 1.39 22.05
CA LEU A 131 -10.01 0.67 20.80
C LEU A 131 -9.58 1.53 19.60
N MET A 132 -9.87 2.83 19.64
CA MET A 132 -9.37 3.78 18.63
C MET A 132 -7.85 3.91 18.66
N ILE A 133 -7.22 3.93 19.83
CA ILE A 133 -5.76 3.96 19.99
C ILE A 133 -5.14 2.67 19.46
N ALA A 134 -5.64 1.52 19.89
CA ALA A 134 -5.19 0.22 19.41
C ALA A 134 -5.38 0.07 17.89
N GLY A 135 -6.52 0.53 17.37
CA GLY A 135 -6.81 0.56 15.95
C GLY A 135 -5.83 1.43 15.17
N ALA A 136 -5.51 2.62 15.67
CA ALA A 136 -4.53 3.51 15.05
C ALA A 136 -3.15 2.84 14.96
N PHE A 137 -2.69 2.19 16.03
CA PHE A 137 -1.42 1.47 16.04
C PHE A 137 -1.42 0.28 15.06
N ILE A 138 -2.45 -0.57 15.09
CA ILE A 138 -2.54 -1.76 14.24
C ILE A 138 -2.65 -1.37 12.76
N ILE A 139 -3.44 -0.36 12.42
CA ILE A 139 -3.59 0.09 11.03
C ILE A 139 -2.32 0.81 10.55
N GLY A 140 -1.65 1.57 11.43
CA GLY A 140 -0.32 2.10 11.14
C GLY A 140 0.67 0.98 10.84
N TRP A 141 0.65 -0.07 11.63
CA TRP A 141 1.54 -1.23 11.45
C TRP A 141 1.20 -2.05 10.20
N ALA A 142 -0.03 -2.50 10.02
CA ALA A 142 -0.41 -3.38 8.92
C ALA A 142 -0.72 -2.63 7.62
N GLY A 143 -1.35 -1.45 7.69
CA GLY A 143 -1.78 -0.70 6.51
C GLY A 143 -0.68 0.16 5.91
N ALA A 144 -0.06 1.03 6.70
CA ALA A 144 0.89 2.02 6.20
C ALA A 144 2.34 1.53 6.17
N GLY A 145 2.73 0.70 7.14
CA GLY A 145 4.15 0.35 7.36
C GLY A 145 4.78 -0.60 6.36
N GLY A 146 4.03 -1.22 5.46
CA GLY A 146 4.65 -2.17 4.53
C GLY A 146 3.78 -2.62 3.37
N LEU A 147 2.46 -2.46 3.44
CA LEU A 147 1.54 -3.07 2.48
C LEU A 147 1.78 -2.58 1.04
N LEU A 148 1.91 -1.26 0.84
CA LEU A 148 2.17 -0.68 -0.48
C LEU A 148 3.56 -1.06 -1.00
N GLN A 149 4.56 -1.10 -0.13
CA GLN A 149 5.94 -1.46 -0.47
C GLN A 149 6.01 -2.94 -0.89
N ILE A 150 5.34 -3.83 -0.16
CA ILE A 150 5.27 -5.26 -0.49
C ILE A 150 4.51 -5.46 -1.81
N ALA A 151 3.39 -4.77 -2.01
CA ALA A 151 2.65 -4.82 -3.28
C ALA A 151 3.53 -4.40 -4.46
N THR A 152 4.27 -3.30 -4.32
CA THR A 152 5.22 -2.83 -5.33
C THR A 152 6.37 -3.81 -5.55
N SER A 153 6.91 -4.40 -4.48
CA SER A 153 7.96 -5.44 -4.56
C SER A 153 7.49 -6.65 -5.35
N VAL A 154 6.30 -7.17 -5.04
CA VAL A 154 5.71 -8.31 -5.75
C VAL A 154 5.44 -7.97 -7.22
N CYS A 155 4.95 -6.76 -7.53
CA CYS A 155 4.80 -6.29 -8.90
C CYS A 155 6.14 -6.31 -9.64
N ASN A 156 7.20 -5.82 -9.03
CA ASN A 156 8.54 -5.78 -9.63
C ASN A 156 9.16 -7.17 -9.81
N MET A 157 8.79 -8.13 -8.98
CA MET A 157 9.20 -9.54 -9.15
C MET A 157 8.48 -10.21 -10.32
N LEU A 158 7.20 -9.89 -10.52
CA LEU A 158 6.39 -10.47 -11.60
C LEU A 158 6.73 -9.88 -12.98
N PHE A 159 7.20 -8.62 -13.02
CA PHE A 159 7.52 -7.91 -14.26
C PHE A 159 8.96 -7.41 -14.29
N PRO A 160 9.97 -8.30 -14.35
CA PRO A 160 11.38 -7.93 -14.22
C PRO A 160 11.89 -7.05 -15.37
N LYS A 161 11.31 -7.15 -16.57
CA LYS A 161 11.72 -6.35 -17.76
C LYS A 161 11.20 -4.91 -17.69
N ILE A 162 10.06 -4.67 -17.06
CA ILE A 162 9.36 -3.36 -17.05
C ILE A 162 9.11 -2.83 -15.61
N LYS A 163 10.00 -3.12 -14.68
CA LYS A 163 9.87 -2.75 -13.25
C LYS A 163 9.51 -1.27 -13.04
N GLY A 164 10.16 -0.36 -13.77
CA GLY A 164 9.90 1.07 -13.66
C GLY A 164 8.49 1.45 -14.09
N THR A 165 8.00 0.88 -15.20
CA THR A 165 6.65 1.13 -15.72
C THR A 165 5.57 0.62 -14.76
N VAL A 166 5.75 -0.60 -14.23
CA VAL A 166 4.79 -1.21 -13.30
C VAL A 166 4.77 -0.43 -11.97
N THR A 167 5.93 -0.04 -11.44
CA THR A 167 6.00 0.83 -10.26
C THR A 167 5.26 2.16 -10.51
N ALA A 168 5.48 2.78 -11.65
CA ALA A 168 4.81 4.03 -12.01
C ALA A 168 3.28 3.85 -12.07
N LEU A 169 2.78 2.74 -12.64
CA LEU A 169 1.34 2.44 -12.69
C LEU A 169 0.74 2.25 -11.29
N VAL A 170 1.42 1.53 -10.40
CA VAL A 170 0.97 1.38 -9.00
C VAL A 170 0.93 2.73 -8.29
N MET A 171 1.92 3.60 -8.51
CA MET A 171 1.96 4.95 -7.92
C MET A 171 0.87 5.85 -8.49
N ILE A 172 0.57 5.78 -9.80
CA ILE A 172 -0.55 6.49 -10.42
C ILE A 172 -1.88 6.00 -9.82
N ALA A 173 -2.09 4.70 -9.68
CA ALA A 173 -3.28 4.14 -9.05
C ALA A 173 -3.44 4.61 -7.59
N SER A 174 -2.34 4.67 -6.83
CA SER A 174 -2.31 5.21 -5.47
C SER A 174 -2.68 6.69 -5.42
N SER A 175 -2.16 7.49 -6.34
CA SER A 175 -2.47 8.92 -6.43
C SER A 175 -3.91 9.16 -6.85
N LEU A 176 -4.43 8.37 -7.78
CA LEU A 176 -5.83 8.41 -8.20
C LEU A 176 -6.77 8.04 -7.04
N CYS A 177 -6.39 7.06 -6.23
CA CYS A 177 -7.10 6.70 -5.01
C CYS A 177 -7.20 7.89 -4.05
N ASN A 178 -6.08 8.55 -3.78
CA ASN A 178 -6.07 9.72 -2.91
C ASN A 178 -7.03 10.80 -3.39
N TYR A 179 -6.99 11.12 -4.68
CA TYR A 179 -7.85 12.15 -5.24
C TYR A 179 -9.35 11.76 -5.19
N THR A 180 -9.69 10.57 -5.67
CA THR A 180 -11.09 10.15 -5.81
C THR A 180 -11.73 9.81 -4.46
N ILE A 181 -11.05 8.99 -3.66
CA ILE A 181 -11.60 8.46 -2.41
C ILE A 181 -11.65 9.53 -1.32
N LEU A 182 -10.63 10.38 -1.17
CA LEU A 182 -10.66 11.46 -0.19
C LEU A 182 -11.66 12.55 -0.58
N THR A 183 -11.85 12.83 -1.86
CA THR A 183 -12.89 13.76 -2.33
C THR A 183 -14.29 13.19 -2.05
N ALA A 184 -14.51 11.90 -2.23
CA ALA A 184 -15.76 11.26 -1.85
C ALA A 184 -15.98 11.30 -0.31
N ALA A 185 -14.95 10.97 0.45
CA ALA A 185 -14.99 10.97 1.92
C ALA A 185 -15.31 12.35 2.51
N SER A 186 -14.83 13.44 1.90
CA SER A 186 -15.07 14.81 2.39
C SER A 186 -16.55 15.21 2.35
N LYS A 187 -17.39 14.50 1.60
CA LYS A 187 -18.84 14.76 1.47
C LYS A 187 -19.68 13.81 2.35
N MET A 188 -19.07 12.90 3.07
CA MET A 188 -19.73 11.87 3.85
C MET A 188 -19.59 12.14 5.36
N GLN A 189 -20.53 11.61 6.15
CA GLN A 189 -20.40 11.58 7.60
C GLN A 189 -19.27 10.61 8.01
N PRO A 190 -18.59 10.83 9.16
CA PRO A 190 -17.44 10.02 9.58
C PRO A 190 -17.73 8.53 9.70
N SER A 191 -18.93 8.14 10.14
CA SER A 191 -19.37 6.74 10.18
C SER A 191 -19.49 6.13 8.77
N GLY A 192 -19.99 6.91 7.82
CA GLY A 192 -20.07 6.51 6.41
C GLY A 192 -18.68 6.33 5.79
N VAL A 193 -17.75 7.23 6.10
CA VAL A 193 -16.34 7.10 5.64
C VAL A 193 -15.69 5.86 6.21
N MET A 194 -15.92 5.53 7.48
CA MET A 194 -15.40 4.29 8.08
C MET A 194 -15.97 3.05 7.40
N THR A 195 -17.27 3.04 7.10
CA THR A 195 -17.92 1.96 6.35
C THR A 195 -17.35 1.83 4.93
N MET A 196 -17.15 2.94 4.22
CA MET A 196 -16.52 2.97 2.91
C MET A 196 -15.10 2.39 2.97
N ASN A 197 -14.33 2.71 4.01
CA ASN A 197 -12.99 2.17 4.22
C ASN A 197 -13.00 0.64 4.44
N ILE A 198 -13.97 0.15 5.23
CA ILE A 198 -14.18 -1.30 5.44
C ILE A 198 -14.47 -2.00 4.10
N VAL A 199 -15.38 -1.47 3.29
CA VAL A 199 -15.71 -2.03 1.98
C VAL A 199 -14.49 -2.04 1.06
N LEU A 200 -13.76 -0.92 0.98
CA LEU A 200 -12.54 -0.81 0.17
C LEU A 200 -11.48 -1.83 0.61
N THR A 201 -11.28 -1.97 1.91
CA THR A 201 -10.32 -2.93 2.47
C THR A 201 -10.76 -4.38 2.21
N ALA A 202 -12.06 -4.68 2.28
CA ALA A 202 -12.60 -6.00 1.94
C ALA A 202 -12.35 -6.35 0.46
N VAL A 203 -12.52 -5.39 -0.45
CA VAL A 203 -12.14 -5.55 -1.86
C VAL A 203 -10.64 -5.82 -1.98
N GLY A 204 -9.80 -5.10 -1.23
CA GLY A 204 -8.35 -5.33 -1.18
C GLY A 204 -7.99 -6.75 -0.72
N VAL A 205 -8.66 -7.28 0.30
CA VAL A 205 -8.50 -8.67 0.77
C VAL A 205 -8.89 -9.66 -0.32
N ALA A 206 -10.01 -9.45 -1.00
CA ALA A 206 -10.47 -10.34 -2.08
C ALA A 206 -9.48 -10.36 -3.25
N LEU A 207 -8.97 -9.20 -3.67
CA LEU A 207 -7.93 -9.10 -4.70
C LEU A 207 -6.63 -9.77 -4.25
N GLY A 208 -6.22 -9.58 -3.00
CA GLY A 208 -5.04 -10.23 -2.42
C GLY A 208 -5.17 -11.75 -2.42
N LEU A 209 -6.32 -12.29 -2.04
CA LEU A 209 -6.62 -13.73 -2.11
C LEU A 209 -6.55 -14.25 -3.55
N PHE A 210 -7.14 -13.55 -4.49
CA PHE A 210 -7.09 -13.90 -5.91
C PHE A 210 -5.64 -13.99 -6.41
N VAL A 211 -4.82 -12.98 -6.14
CA VAL A 211 -3.41 -12.96 -6.53
C VAL A 211 -2.63 -14.07 -5.82
N ASN A 212 -2.87 -14.30 -4.52
CA ASN A 212 -2.17 -15.36 -3.78
C ASN A 212 -2.46 -16.77 -4.34
N ILE A 213 -3.70 -17.04 -4.75
CA ILE A 213 -4.08 -18.34 -5.36
C ILE A 213 -3.40 -18.50 -6.73
N ARG A 214 -3.38 -17.45 -7.52
CA ARG A 214 -2.82 -17.47 -8.87
C ARG A 214 -1.32 -17.21 -8.96
N TYR A 215 -0.67 -16.89 -7.86
CA TYR A 215 0.73 -16.46 -7.82
C TYR A 215 1.70 -17.44 -8.48
N LYS A 216 1.54 -18.74 -8.26
CA LYS A 216 2.40 -19.77 -8.90
C LYS A 216 2.33 -19.68 -10.42
N LYS A 217 1.11 -19.59 -10.97
CA LYS A 217 0.88 -19.47 -12.42
C LYS A 217 1.46 -18.16 -12.98
N MET A 218 1.34 -17.06 -12.22
CA MET A 218 1.90 -15.75 -12.61
C MET A 218 3.43 -15.80 -12.70
N VAL A 219 4.09 -16.46 -11.74
CA VAL A 219 5.55 -16.62 -11.74
C VAL A 219 6.00 -17.50 -12.90
N GLU A 220 5.30 -18.59 -13.19
CA GLU A 220 5.59 -19.47 -14.34
C GLU A 220 5.50 -18.71 -15.67
N LEU A 221 4.43 -17.90 -15.85
CA LEU A 221 4.27 -17.07 -17.04
C LEU A 221 5.38 -16.01 -17.15
N ALA A 222 5.72 -15.35 -16.04
CA ALA A 222 6.79 -14.36 -16.02
C ALA A 222 8.18 -14.96 -16.33
N GLN A 223 8.39 -16.23 -16.07
CA GLN A 223 9.61 -16.97 -16.43
C GLN A 223 9.65 -17.40 -17.90
N GLN A 224 8.50 -17.63 -18.52
CA GLN A 224 8.40 -17.97 -19.95
C GLN A 224 8.64 -16.75 -20.85
N ASP A 225 8.31 -15.54 -20.38
CA ASP A 225 8.51 -14.29 -21.10
C ASP A 225 9.95 -13.73 -20.98
N ASN A 226 10.84 -14.38 -20.23
CA ASN A 226 12.25 -14.02 -20.03
C ASN A 226 13.18 -14.86 -20.90
#